data_7c98d21eeb35eeb7bed0b794cb5d3049
#
_entry.id   7c98d21eeb35eeb7bed0b794cb5d3049
#
_cell.length_a   1.000
_cell.length_b   1.000
_cell.length_c   1.000
_cell.angle_alpha   90.00
_cell.angle_beta   90.00
_cell.angle_gamma   90.00
#
_symmetry.space_group_name_H-M   'P 1'
#
loop_
_entity.id
_entity.type
_entity.pdbx_description
1 polymer ?
#
loop_
_entity_poly.entity_id
_entity_poly.type
_entity_poly.pdbx_seq_one_letter_code
_entity_poly.pdbx_strand_id
1 'polypeptide(L)'
;FAAYARSFNAPIRTGVEVFSAERLVGRPGFRIDTSQGGIEAQRIVAATGPFQRPVIPAIAPQSQAIQQLHSAHYFNPQQLPEGGVLVIGAGSSGVQIADELQRAGRAVWLSVGAHDRPPRRYRQRDFCWWLGVLGMWDAAANAPGKEHVTIAVSGARGGHTVDFRQLAHQGVTLVGQTRGFDGDKALFHPDLAENIRRGDASYLALLDAADAWVARNGMDLPEEPSAREFLPDPACVTDPLLSLNLAEAGIGTIIWATGYTTDYRWLKVNAFDDAQRPQHHRGVSTEPGVYFLGLPWLSRRGSTFIWGVWHDAKYI
;
A
#
# COMPACT_ATOMS: atom_id res chain seq x y z
N PHE A 1 16.25 2.05 -13.23
CA PHE A 1 17.18 1.83 -12.11
C PHE A 1 18.53 1.28 -12.57
N ALA A 2 18.58 0.25 -13.44
CA ALA A 2 19.85 -0.34 -13.91
C ALA A 2 20.79 0.71 -14.55
N ALA A 3 20.28 1.64 -15.37
CA ALA A 3 21.08 2.70 -15.94
C ALA A 3 21.62 3.68 -14.89
N TYR A 4 20.81 4.00 -13.88
CA TYR A 4 21.22 4.83 -12.75
C TYR A 4 22.35 4.15 -11.95
N ALA A 5 22.19 2.88 -11.60
CA ALA A 5 23.22 2.13 -10.88
C ALA A 5 24.55 2.08 -11.66
N ARG A 6 24.49 1.90 -12.99
CA ARG A 6 25.68 1.92 -13.86
C ARG A 6 26.37 3.29 -13.93
N SER A 7 25.63 4.41 -13.79
CA SER A 7 26.21 5.75 -13.92
C SER A 7 27.28 6.08 -12.88
N PHE A 8 27.33 5.34 -11.75
CA PHE A 8 28.33 5.49 -10.70
C PHE A 8 28.96 4.15 -10.26
N ASN A 9 28.86 3.12 -11.12
CA ASN A 9 29.43 1.79 -10.87
C ASN A 9 29.02 1.18 -9.52
N ALA A 10 27.75 1.24 -9.17
CA ALA A 10 27.24 0.67 -7.91
C ALA A 10 27.61 -0.81 -7.80
N PRO A 11 28.20 -1.29 -6.67
CA PRO A 11 28.63 -2.67 -6.50
C PRO A 11 27.46 -3.61 -6.20
N ILE A 12 26.52 -3.73 -7.13
CA ILE A 12 25.29 -4.52 -6.97
C ILE A 12 25.53 -5.97 -7.43
N ARG A 13 25.15 -6.91 -6.57
CA ARG A 13 25.03 -8.33 -6.91
C ARG A 13 23.56 -8.72 -6.94
N THR A 14 23.06 -9.12 -8.09
CA THR A 14 21.69 -9.62 -8.27
C THR A 14 21.64 -11.14 -8.19
N GLY A 15 20.47 -11.71 -7.86
CA GLY A 15 20.29 -13.16 -7.74
C GLY A 15 20.99 -13.76 -6.51
N VAL A 16 21.27 -12.95 -5.50
CA VAL A 16 21.84 -13.40 -4.23
C VAL A 16 20.74 -13.35 -3.16
N GLU A 17 20.36 -14.50 -2.65
CA GLU A 17 19.46 -14.63 -1.52
C GLU A 17 20.25 -14.65 -0.23
N VAL A 18 19.83 -13.86 0.76
CA VAL A 18 20.42 -13.84 2.10
C VAL A 18 19.59 -14.75 3.00
N PHE A 19 20.18 -15.81 3.53
CA PHE A 19 19.52 -16.77 4.42
C PHE A 19 19.60 -16.34 5.88
N SER A 20 20.76 -15.84 6.30
CA SER A 20 20.95 -15.34 7.66
C SER A 20 22.04 -14.28 7.73
N ALA A 21 21.94 -13.40 8.72
CA ALA A 21 23.01 -12.51 9.12
C ALA A 21 23.10 -12.50 10.64
N GLU A 22 24.31 -12.71 11.21
CA GLU A 22 24.54 -12.80 12.63
C GLU A 22 25.89 -12.20 13.00
N ARG A 23 26.10 -11.89 14.28
CA ARG A 23 27.37 -11.37 14.76
C ARG A 23 28.50 -12.40 14.65
N LEU A 24 29.69 -11.93 14.30
CA LEU A 24 30.90 -12.73 14.40
C LEU A 24 31.25 -12.98 15.87
N VAL A 25 31.65 -14.20 16.19
CA VAL A 25 32.10 -14.57 17.53
C VAL A 25 33.53 -14.06 17.76
N GLY A 26 33.75 -13.35 18.88
CA GLY A 26 35.07 -12.92 19.32
C GLY A 26 35.69 -11.73 18.56
N ARG A 27 35.01 -11.15 17.57
CA ARG A 27 35.47 -9.98 16.82
C ARG A 27 34.31 -9.11 16.29
N PRO A 28 34.53 -7.83 16.02
CA PRO A 28 33.49 -6.98 15.43
C PRO A 28 33.09 -7.41 14.03
N GLY A 29 31.84 -7.16 13.66
CA GLY A 29 31.30 -7.44 12.33
C GLY A 29 30.24 -8.55 12.33
N PHE A 30 29.82 -8.91 11.13
CA PHE A 30 28.73 -9.85 10.86
C PHE A 30 29.15 -10.89 9.85
N ARG A 31 28.63 -12.10 10.00
CA ARG A 31 28.61 -13.14 9.01
C ARG A 31 27.26 -13.17 8.34
N ILE A 32 27.22 -13.14 7.03
CA ILE A 32 26.02 -13.22 6.21
C ILE A 32 26.13 -14.48 5.35
N ASP A 33 25.21 -15.42 5.55
CA ASP A 33 25.10 -16.63 4.74
C ASP A 33 24.15 -16.36 3.57
N THR A 34 24.64 -16.65 2.36
CA THR A 34 23.89 -16.36 1.13
C THR A 34 23.86 -17.57 0.19
N SER A 35 22.99 -17.52 -0.83
CA SER A 35 22.93 -18.53 -1.90
C SER A 35 24.24 -18.64 -2.73
N GLN A 36 25.17 -17.70 -2.59
CA GLN A 36 26.46 -17.67 -3.29
C GLN A 36 27.66 -17.74 -2.32
N GLY A 37 27.44 -18.26 -1.09
CA GLY A 37 28.47 -18.40 -0.07
C GLY A 37 28.40 -17.34 1.02
N GLY A 38 29.31 -17.43 1.98
CA GLY A 38 29.37 -16.52 3.12
C GLY A 38 30.05 -15.19 2.78
N ILE A 39 29.51 -14.12 3.36
CA ILE A 39 30.09 -12.76 3.29
C ILE A 39 30.35 -12.29 4.72
N GLU A 40 31.48 -11.62 4.95
CA GLU A 40 31.73 -10.90 6.19
C GLU A 40 31.60 -9.38 5.94
N ALA A 41 30.93 -8.68 6.85
CA ALA A 41 30.74 -7.25 6.77
C ALA A 41 30.89 -6.57 8.13
N GLN A 42 31.41 -5.37 8.13
CA GLN A 42 31.51 -4.54 9.34
C GLN A 42 30.16 -3.96 9.75
N ARG A 43 29.28 -3.71 8.77
CA ARG A 43 27.97 -3.08 8.94
C ARG A 43 26.96 -3.72 8.03
N ILE A 44 25.67 -3.69 8.46
CA ILE A 44 24.52 -4.15 7.68
C ILE A 44 23.55 -2.99 7.57
N VAL A 45 23.10 -2.69 6.35
CA VAL A 45 21.97 -1.81 6.07
C VAL A 45 20.84 -2.66 5.51
N ALA A 46 19.81 -2.91 6.32
CA ALA A 46 18.61 -3.62 5.89
C ALA A 46 17.69 -2.65 5.12
N ALA A 47 17.76 -2.68 3.79
CA ALA A 47 17.00 -1.82 2.90
C ALA A 47 15.93 -2.61 2.12
N THR A 48 15.28 -3.57 2.78
CA THR A 48 14.35 -4.55 2.19
C THR A 48 12.96 -3.97 1.89
N GLY A 49 12.70 -2.73 2.30
CA GLY A 49 11.42 -2.05 2.09
C GLY A 49 10.26 -2.61 2.92
N PRO A 50 9.03 -2.06 2.75
CA PRO A 50 7.87 -2.44 3.57
C PRO A 50 7.06 -3.62 2.99
N PHE A 51 7.27 -4.01 1.73
CA PHE A 51 6.44 -4.99 1.02
C PHE A 51 7.09 -6.38 1.00
N GLN A 52 7.43 -6.91 2.18
CA GLN A 52 8.23 -8.13 2.27
C GLN A 52 7.37 -9.40 2.25
N ARG A 53 6.38 -9.49 3.11
CA ARG A 53 5.51 -10.66 3.21
C ARG A 53 4.04 -10.28 3.04
N PRO A 54 3.35 -10.86 2.03
CA PRO A 54 1.91 -10.69 1.86
C PRO A 54 1.13 -11.11 3.11
N VAL A 55 0.09 -10.36 3.47
CA VAL A 55 -0.77 -10.66 4.62
C VAL A 55 -2.14 -11.13 4.15
N ILE A 56 -2.48 -12.39 4.42
CA ILE A 56 -3.86 -12.88 4.36
C ILE A 56 -4.34 -12.96 5.81
N PRO A 57 -5.41 -12.21 6.19
CA PRO A 57 -5.89 -12.20 7.57
C PRO A 57 -6.41 -13.56 8.03
N ALA A 58 -6.36 -13.80 9.34
CA ALA A 58 -6.85 -15.05 9.94
C ALA A 58 -8.38 -15.30 9.75
N ILE A 59 -9.12 -14.26 9.34
CA ILE A 59 -10.55 -14.36 9.01
C ILE A 59 -10.81 -15.06 7.67
N ALA A 60 -9.77 -15.40 6.89
CA ALA A 60 -9.93 -16.04 5.58
C ALA A 60 -10.74 -17.35 5.68
N PRO A 61 -11.68 -17.60 4.75
CA PRO A 61 -12.50 -18.81 4.79
C PRO A 61 -11.64 -20.05 4.54
N GLN A 62 -12.01 -21.18 5.17
CA GLN A 62 -11.30 -22.45 5.00
C GLN A 62 -11.83 -23.27 3.80
N SER A 63 -12.70 -22.71 2.98
CA SER A 63 -13.30 -23.37 1.81
C SER A 63 -12.23 -23.66 0.73
N GLN A 64 -12.18 -24.91 0.26
CA GLN A 64 -11.33 -25.33 -0.87
C GLN A 64 -12.00 -25.05 -2.24
N ALA A 65 -13.29 -24.74 -2.25
CA ALA A 65 -14.04 -24.46 -3.48
C ALA A 65 -13.74 -23.06 -4.06
N ILE A 66 -13.14 -22.18 -3.27
CA ILE A 66 -12.87 -20.78 -3.63
C ILE A 66 -11.35 -20.58 -3.69
N GLN A 67 -10.86 -20.16 -4.87
CA GLN A 67 -9.48 -19.80 -5.01
C GLN A 67 -9.17 -18.54 -4.18
N GLN A 68 -8.13 -18.58 -3.40
CA GLN A 68 -7.66 -17.42 -2.62
C GLN A 68 -6.23 -17.07 -3.02
N LEU A 69 -5.99 -15.78 -3.31
CA LEU A 69 -4.66 -15.28 -3.58
C LEU A 69 -4.48 -13.89 -3.00
N HIS A 70 -3.25 -13.57 -2.62
CA HIS A 70 -2.90 -12.20 -2.28
C HIS A 70 -2.66 -11.39 -3.56
N SER A 71 -2.90 -10.07 -3.52
CA SER A 71 -2.66 -9.14 -4.65
C SER A 71 -1.24 -9.19 -5.20
N ALA A 72 -0.25 -9.64 -4.41
CA ALA A 72 1.12 -9.88 -4.87
C ALA A 72 1.25 -10.99 -5.92
N HIS A 73 0.29 -11.88 -5.99
CA HIS A 73 0.27 -13.04 -6.90
C HIS A 73 -0.79 -12.90 -8.02
N TYR A 74 -1.45 -11.75 -8.07
CA TYR A 74 -2.35 -11.41 -9.16
C TYR A 74 -1.57 -10.70 -10.27
N PHE A 75 -1.67 -11.18 -11.49
CA PHE A 75 -0.98 -10.63 -12.66
C PHE A 75 -1.94 -10.10 -13.74
N ASN A 76 -3.08 -10.80 -13.95
CA ASN A 76 -4.08 -10.42 -14.94
C ASN A 76 -5.39 -11.23 -14.75
N PRO A 77 -6.52 -10.80 -15.36
CA PRO A 77 -7.80 -11.49 -15.23
C PRO A 77 -7.82 -12.93 -15.74
N GLN A 78 -6.97 -13.29 -16.71
CA GLN A 78 -6.93 -14.62 -17.34
C GLN A 78 -6.31 -15.67 -16.42
N GLN A 79 -5.59 -15.27 -15.39
CA GLN A 79 -5.04 -16.16 -14.36
C GLN A 79 -6.13 -16.81 -13.51
N LEU A 80 -7.30 -16.16 -13.40
CA LEU A 80 -8.35 -16.57 -12.47
C LEU A 80 -9.33 -17.57 -13.15
N PRO A 81 -9.88 -18.53 -12.38
CA PRO A 81 -10.97 -19.38 -12.88
C PRO A 81 -12.18 -18.53 -13.24
N GLU A 82 -13.12 -19.13 -13.97
CA GLU A 82 -14.41 -18.49 -14.26
C GLU A 82 -15.17 -18.13 -12.97
N GLY A 83 -16.10 -17.16 -13.08
CA GLY A 83 -16.92 -16.71 -11.97
C GLY A 83 -16.58 -15.31 -11.49
N GLY A 84 -17.30 -14.85 -10.48
CA GLY A 84 -17.13 -13.56 -9.84
C GLY A 84 -15.88 -13.50 -8.93
N VAL A 85 -15.47 -12.29 -8.60
CA VAL A 85 -14.30 -12.04 -7.77
C VAL A 85 -14.63 -11.10 -6.60
N LEU A 86 -14.33 -11.52 -5.38
CA LEU A 86 -14.37 -10.65 -4.20
C LEU A 86 -12.96 -10.11 -3.96
N VAL A 87 -12.76 -8.80 -4.12
CA VAL A 87 -11.51 -8.11 -3.80
C VAL A 87 -11.63 -7.51 -2.39
N ILE A 88 -10.77 -7.89 -1.48
CA ILE A 88 -10.79 -7.43 -0.09
C ILE A 88 -9.66 -6.43 0.15
N GLY A 89 -10.04 -5.19 0.43
CA GLY A 89 -9.15 -4.04 0.61
C GLY A 89 -9.17 -3.09 -0.58
N ALA A 90 -9.40 -1.81 -0.30
CA ALA A 90 -9.61 -0.75 -1.28
C ALA A 90 -8.44 0.27 -1.33
N GLY A 91 -7.24 -0.17 -1.02
CA GLY A 91 -6.01 0.57 -1.31
C GLY A 91 -5.68 0.54 -2.81
N SER A 92 -4.54 1.13 -3.18
CA SER A 92 -4.11 1.25 -4.59
C SER A 92 -4.16 -0.07 -5.37
N SER A 93 -3.71 -1.18 -4.77
CA SER A 93 -3.78 -2.50 -5.42
C SER A 93 -5.22 -2.97 -5.62
N GLY A 94 -6.05 -2.90 -4.57
CA GLY A 94 -7.42 -3.40 -4.63
C GLY A 94 -8.29 -2.66 -5.65
N VAL A 95 -8.23 -1.33 -5.68
CA VAL A 95 -9.00 -0.53 -6.64
C VAL A 95 -8.56 -0.75 -8.09
N GLN A 96 -7.25 -0.92 -8.33
CA GLN A 96 -6.72 -1.19 -9.67
C GLN A 96 -7.11 -2.58 -10.16
N ILE A 97 -7.04 -3.59 -9.30
CA ILE A 97 -7.47 -4.97 -9.59
C ILE A 97 -8.97 -5.01 -9.86
N ALA A 98 -9.79 -4.36 -9.03
CA ALA A 98 -11.24 -4.32 -9.21
C ALA A 98 -11.63 -3.65 -10.53
N ASP A 99 -11.02 -2.54 -10.90
CA ASP A 99 -11.24 -1.84 -12.18
C ASP A 99 -10.80 -2.71 -13.37
N GLU A 100 -9.64 -3.38 -13.28
CA GLU A 100 -9.15 -4.25 -14.35
C GLU A 100 -10.08 -5.46 -14.57
N LEU A 101 -10.50 -6.12 -13.49
CA LEU A 101 -11.43 -7.26 -13.55
C LEU A 101 -12.78 -6.86 -14.11
N GLN A 102 -13.34 -5.73 -13.68
CA GLN A 102 -14.60 -5.21 -14.20
C GLN A 102 -14.51 -4.93 -15.71
N ARG A 103 -13.41 -4.32 -16.18
CA ARG A 103 -13.16 -4.08 -17.61
C ARG A 103 -12.99 -5.35 -18.42
N ALA A 104 -12.52 -6.42 -17.79
CA ALA A 104 -12.44 -7.76 -18.39
C ALA A 104 -13.78 -8.51 -18.39
N GLY A 105 -14.89 -7.85 -17.97
CA GLY A 105 -16.23 -8.41 -17.97
C GLY A 105 -16.52 -9.32 -16.77
N ARG A 106 -15.70 -9.29 -15.72
CA ARG A 106 -15.93 -10.10 -14.51
C ARG A 106 -16.92 -9.39 -13.57
N ALA A 107 -17.78 -10.17 -12.93
CA ALA A 107 -18.55 -9.67 -11.78
C ALA A 107 -17.59 -9.44 -10.61
N VAL A 108 -17.58 -8.21 -10.05
CA VAL A 108 -16.61 -7.81 -9.01
C VAL A 108 -17.32 -7.24 -7.80
N TRP A 109 -16.96 -7.73 -6.63
CA TRP A 109 -17.27 -7.12 -5.33
C TRP A 109 -15.98 -6.54 -4.74
N LEU A 110 -16.03 -5.30 -4.28
CA LEU A 110 -14.90 -4.62 -3.65
C LEU A 110 -15.24 -4.26 -2.20
N SER A 111 -14.50 -4.85 -1.26
CA SER A 111 -14.63 -4.53 0.16
C SER A 111 -13.82 -3.28 0.51
N VAL A 112 -14.52 -2.23 0.92
CA VAL A 112 -13.99 -0.89 1.15
C VAL A 112 -13.95 -0.58 2.65
N GLY A 113 -12.75 -0.53 3.21
CA GLY A 113 -12.49 -0.03 4.56
C GLY A 113 -12.11 1.46 4.57
N ALA A 114 -11.72 1.96 5.73
CA ALA A 114 -11.27 3.34 5.87
C ALA A 114 -10.06 3.63 4.97
N HIS A 115 -10.10 4.76 4.25
CA HIS A 115 -9.08 5.12 3.27
C HIS A 115 -9.02 6.63 3.04
N ASP A 116 -7.90 7.10 2.51
CA ASP A 116 -7.75 8.38 1.83
C ASP A 116 -7.77 8.15 0.32
N ARG A 117 -8.40 9.05 -0.43
CA ARG A 117 -8.43 9.00 -1.90
C ARG A 117 -7.95 10.32 -2.51
N PRO A 118 -6.65 10.62 -2.50
CA PRO A 118 -6.16 11.86 -3.08
C PRO A 118 -6.46 11.93 -4.58
N PRO A 119 -6.64 13.15 -5.16
CA PRO A 119 -6.74 13.31 -6.60
C PRO A 119 -5.44 12.85 -7.25
N ARG A 120 -5.53 12.12 -8.37
CA ARG A 120 -4.33 11.78 -9.14
C ARG A 120 -3.71 13.02 -9.79
N ARG A 121 -4.56 13.92 -10.27
CA ARG A 121 -4.18 15.22 -10.79
C ARG A 121 -5.17 16.27 -10.31
N TYR A 122 -4.68 17.48 -10.11
CA TYR A 122 -5.50 18.66 -9.83
C TYR A 122 -4.78 19.89 -10.38
N ARG A 123 -5.51 20.77 -11.03
CA ARG A 123 -4.96 21.97 -11.68
C ARG A 123 -3.76 21.64 -12.57
N GLN A 124 -3.88 20.56 -13.37
CA GLN A 124 -2.85 20.02 -14.27
C GLN A 124 -1.54 19.59 -13.59
N ARG A 125 -1.51 19.48 -12.28
CA ARG A 125 -0.37 18.98 -11.52
C ARG A 125 -0.67 17.59 -10.95
N ASP A 126 0.37 16.74 -10.95
CA ASP A 126 0.29 15.39 -10.40
C ASP A 126 0.23 15.41 -8.87
N PHE A 127 -0.40 14.42 -8.28
CA PHE A 127 -0.47 14.22 -6.83
C PHE A 127 0.91 14.31 -6.14
N CYS A 128 1.93 13.66 -6.73
CA CYS A 128 3.28 13.69 -6.17
C CYS A 128 3.87 15.10 -6.13
N TRP A 129 3.55 15.94 -7.12
CA TRP A 129 3.95 17.34 -7.13
C TRP A 129 3.28 18.11 -5.99
N TRP A 130 1.96 17.90 -5.78
CA TRP A 130 1.23 18.52 -4.67
C TRP A 130 1.80 18.11 -3.32
N LEU A 131 2.13 16.82 -3.11
CA LEU A 131 2.80 16.36 -1.88
C LEU A 131 4.12 17.10 -1.64
N GLY A 132 4.86 17.45 -2.71
CA GLY A 132 6.10 18.20 -2.64
C GLY A 132 5.89 19.64 -2.19
N VAL A 133 5.10 20.42 -2.94
CA VAL A 133 4.94 21.87 -2.69
C VAL A 133 4.15 22.16 -1.41
N LEU A 134 3.32 21.23 -0.96
CA LEU A 134 2.60 21.31 0.31
C LEU A 134 3.45 20.83 1.51
N GLY A 135 4.72 20.42 1.28
CA GLY A 135 5.60 19.91 2.34
C GLY A 135 5.14 18.57 2.95
N MET A 136 4.21 17.88 2.32
CA MET A 136 3.63 16.64 2.86
C MET A 136 4.60 15.47 2.86
N TRP A 137 5.60 15.47 1.97
CA TRP A 137 6.68 14.48 1.98
C TRP A 137 7.56 14.57 3.23
N ASP A 138 7.71 15.79 3.77
CA ASP A 138 8.57 16.09 4.91
C ASP A 138 7.83 16.05 6.26
N ALA A 139 6.55 15.69 6.26
CA ALA A 139 5.80 15.49 7.50
C ALA A 139 6.54 14.52 8.42
N ALA A 140 6.79 14.95 9.67
CA ALA A 140 7.59 14.21 10.64
C ALA A 140 6.90 12.91 11.09
N ALA A 141 7.71 11.88 11.38
CA ALA A 141 7.24 10.57 11.83
C ALA A 141 6.44 10.61 13.14
N ASN A 142 6.75 11.55 14.04
CA ASN A 142 6.20 11.60 15.40
C ASN A 142 4.95 12.48 15.52
N ALA A 143 4.34 12.90 14.41
CA ALA A 143 3.09 13.66 14.47
C ALA A 143 1.94 12.73 14.89
N PRO A 144 1.18 13.07 15.97
CA PRO A 144 0.02 12.28 16.40
C PRO A 144 -0.96 12.07 15.24
N GLY A 145 -1.57 10.89 15.13
CA GLY A 145 -2.53 10.55 14.08
C GLY A 145 -1.91 10.28 12.71
N LYS A 146 -0.60 10.09 12.62
CA LYS A 146 0.12 9.71 11.39
C LYS A 146 0.29 8.20 11.23
N GLU A 147 -0.64 7.44 11.74
CA GLU A 147 -0.69 5.99 11.51
C GLU A 147 -0.85 5.67 10.02
N HIS A 148 -0.57 4.42 9.67
CA HIS A 148 -0.70 3.96 8.29
C HIS A 148 -2.15 4.14 7.80
N VAL A 149 -2.37 5.06 6.88
CA VAL A 149 -3.65 5.24 6.22
C VAL A 149 -3.60 4.55 4.86
N THR A 150 -4.60 3.74 4.57
CA THR A 150 -4.78 3.14 3.25
C THR A 150 -5.04 4.25 2.23
N ILE A 151 -4.25 4.29 1.16
CA ILE A 151 -4.39 5.30 0.10
C ILE A 151 -4.93 4.62 -1.16
N ALA A 152 -6.07 5.13 -1.65
CA ALA A 152 -6.66 4.73 -2.92
C ALA A 152 -6.19 5.70 -4.02
N VAL A 153 -5.14 5.34 -4.73
CA VAL A 153 -4.63 6.09 -5.89
C VAL A 153 -4.28 5.14 -7.00
N SER A 154 -4.58 5.50 -8.24
CA SER A 154 -4.26 4.66 -9.40
C SER A 154 -3.12 5.25 -10.24
N GLY A 155 -2.15 4.38 -10.57
CA GLY A 155 -1.13 4.64 -11.60
C GLY A 155 -1.46 3.97 -12.93
N ALA A 156 -2.51 3.16 -12.98
CA ALA A 156 -2.90 2.43 -14.18
C ALA A 156 -3.29 3.38 -15.31
N ARG A 157 -2.95 3.02 -16.55
CA ARG A 157 -3.31 3.77 -17.77
C ARG A 157 -2.95 5.26 -17.73
N GLY A 158 -1.78 5.58 -17.22
CA GLY A 158 -1.30 6.97 -17.09
C GLY A 158 -1.77 7.67 -15.82
N GLY A 159 -2.48 6.98 -14.96
CA GLY A 159 -2.96 7.46 -13.68
C GLY A 159 -4.29 8.23 -13.78
N HIS A 160 -5.23 7.87 -12.91
CA HIS A 160 -6.52 8.55 -12.78
C HIS A 160 -6.92 8.62 -11.30
N THR A 161 -7.72 9.60 -10.96
CA THR A 161 -8.33 9.72 -9.63
C THR A 161 -9.28 8.56 -9.40
N VAL A 162 -9.15 7.89 -8.26
CA VAL A 162 -10.08 6.83 -7.86
C VAL A 162 -11.37 7.48 -7.37
N ASP A 163 -12.50 7.09 -7.96
CA ASP A 163 -13.83 7.43 -7.49
C ASP A 163 -14.63 6.13 -7.31
N PHE A 164 -15.00 5.84 -6.05
CA PHE A 164 -15.74 4.63 -5.70
C PHE A 164 -17.17 4.63 -6.27
N ARG A 165 -17.81 5.81 -6.35
CA ARG A 165 -19.13 5.93 -6.99
C ARG A 165 -19.05 5.60 -8.46
N GLN A 166 -18.02 6.10 -9.13
CA GLN A 166 -17.77 5.78 -10.54
C GLN A 166 -17.52 4.28 -10.76
N LEU A 167 -16.73 3.64 -9.91
CA LEU A 167 -16.52 2.19 -9.96
C LEU A 167 -17.83 1.43 -9.82
N ALA A 168 -18.71 1.87 -8.91
CA ALA A 168 -20.03 1.25 -8.76
C ALA A 168 -20.94 1.47 -9.97
N HIS A 169 -20.97 2.67 -10.54
CA HIS A 169 -21.70 2.94 -11.79
C HIS A 169 -21.16 2.16 -12.99
N GLN A 170 -19.91 1.75 -12.96
CA GLN A 170 -19.29 0.88 -13.95
C GLN A 170 -19.60 -0.61 -13.73
N GLY A 171 -20.26 -0.98 -12.63
CA GLY A 171 -20.69 -2.34 -12.33
C GLY A 171 -19.89 -3.07 -11.24
N VAL A 172 -19.01 -2.38 -10.52
CA VAL A 172 -18.39 -2.94 -9.31
C VAL A 172 -19.37 -2.83 -8.14
N THR A 173 -19.69 -3.94 -7.48
CA THR A 173 -20.50 -3.90 -6.25
C THR A 173 -19.59 -3.55 -5.06
N LEU A 174 -19.80 -2.39 -4.47
CA LEU A 174 -19.09 -1.99 -3.26
C LEU A 174 -19.75 -2.60 -2.02
N VAL A 175 -18.93 -3.07 -1.09
CA VAL A 175 -19.37 -3.55 0.23
C VAL A 175 -18.51 -2.92 1.32
N GLY A 176 -19.02 -2.87 2.54
CA GLY A 176 -18.26 -2.38 3.69
C GLY A 176 -17.01 -3.23 4.01
N GLN A 177 -16.26 -2.84 5.00
CA GLN A 177 -15.10 -3.60 5.44
C GLN A 177 -15.49 -5.05 5.77
N THR A 178 -14.77 -6.02 5.23
CA THR A 178 -14.98 -7.44 5.56
C THR A 178 -14.62 -7.68 7.02
N ARG A 179 -15.58 -8.21 7.81
CA ARG A 179 -15.38 -8.52 9.22
C ARG A 179 -15.10 -10.00 9.47
N GLY A 180 -15.43 -10.87 8.51
CA GLY A 180 -15.23 -12.32 8.64
C GLY A 180 -16.03 -13.11 7.63
N PHE A 181 -16.02 -14.44 7.85
CA PHE A 181 -16.79 -15.41 7.06
C PHE A 181 -17.51 -16.36 8.01
N ASP A 182 -18.71 -16.79 7.61
CA ASP A 182 -19.48 -17.85 8.23
C ASP A 182 -19.74 -18.92 7.15
N GLY A 183 -18.91 -19.97 7.17
CA GLY A 183 -18.82 -20.89 6.04
C GLY A 183 -18.48 -20.19 4.73
N ASP A 184 -19.32 -20.35 3.72
CA ASP A 184 -19.19 -19.70 2.41
C ASP A 184 -19.88 -18.31 2.37
N LYS A 185 -20.23 -17.73 3.50
CA LYS A 185 -20.88 -16.43 3.58
C LYS A 185 -19.90 -15.37 4.07
N ALA A 186 -19.56 -14.43 3.21
CA ALA A 186 -18.78 -13.24 3.59
C ALA A 186 -19.69 -12.27 4.37
N LEU A 187 -19.13 -11.66 5.42
CA LEU A 187 -19.81 -10.72 6.32
C LEU A 187 -19.11 -9.37 6.27
N PHE A 188 -19.90 -8.29 6.20
CA PHE A 188 -19.38 -6.94 6.08
C PHE A 188 -19.87 -6.04 7.23
N HIS A 189 -19.09 -5.01 7.54
CA HIS A 189 -19.52 -3.92 8.41
C HIS A 189 -20.48 -2.98 7.67
N PRO A 190 -21.41 -2.31 8.36
CA PRO A 190 -22.32 -1.31 7.78
C PRO A 190 -21.64 0.07 7.66
N ASP A 191 -20.37 0.10 7.27
CA ASP A 191 -19.49 1.26 7.31
C ASP A 191 -19.14 1.84 5.93
N LEU A 192 -19.71 1.29 4.84
CA LEU A 192 -19.38 1.69 3.47
C LEU A 192 -19.59 3.18 3.22
N ALA A 193 -20.75 3.71 3.58
CA ALA A 193 -21.07 5.13 3.39
C ALA A 193 -20.13 6.05 4.18
N GLU A 194 -19.75 5.64 5.40
CA GLU A 194 -18.77 6.38 6.22
C GLU A 194 -17.39 6.34 5.60
N ASN A 195 -16.94 5.19 5.14
CA ASN A 195 -15.62 5.04 4.51
C ASN A 195 -15.51 5.88 3.22
N ILE A 196 -16.57 5.95 2.41
CA ILE A 196 -16.62 6.80 1.22
C ILE A 196 -16.57 8.28 1.60
N ARG A 197 -17.40 8.73 2.57
CA ARG A 197 -17.39 10.11 3.04
C ARG A 197 -16.03 10.54 3.60
N ARG A 198 -15.35 9.65 4.32
CA ARG A 198 -13.99 9.89 4.81
C ARG A 198 -12.99 10.08 3.65
N GLY A 199 -13.07 9.24 2.63
CA GLY A 199 -12.28 9.38 1.41
C GLY A 199 -12.54 10.71 0.70
N ASP A 200 -13.81 11.13 0.59
CA ASP A 200 -14.20 12.42 0.01
C ASP A 200 -13.65 13.59 0.80
N ALA A 201 -13.72 13.53 2.13
CA ALA A 201 -13.18 14.57 2.99
C ALA A 201 -11.66 14.73 2.82
N SER A 202 -10.91 13.62 2.74
CA SER A 202 -9.46 13.65 2.49
C SER A 202 -9.12 14.22 1.10
N TYR A 203 -9.96 13.91 0.10
CA TYR A 203 -9.84 14.44 -1.27
C TYR A 203 -10.03 15.97 -1.27
N LEU A 204 -11.16 16.47 -0.72
CA LEU A 204 -11.47 17.90 -0.68
C LEU A 204 -10.42 18.68 0.12
N ALA A 205 -9.94 18.13 1.24
CA ALA A 205 -8.91 18.79 2.05
C ALA A 205 -7.61 19.01 1.25
N LEU A 206 -7.25 18.07 0.36
CA LEU A 206 -6.09 18.27 -0.50
C LEU A 206 -6.35 19.33 -1.58
N LEU A 207 -7.56 19.39 -2.18
CA LEU A 207 -7.92 20.45 -3.12
C LEU A 207 -7.86 21.83 -2.45
N ASP A 208 -8.40 21.94 -1.24
CA ASP A 208 -8.39 23.20 -0.48
C ASP A 208 -6.95 23.65 -0.14
N ALA A 209 -6.10 22.72 0.27
CA ALA A 209 -4.70 22.99 0.54
C ALA A 209 -3.96 23.43 -0.73
N ALA A 210 -4.25 22.80 -1.88
CA ALA A 210 -3.68 23.15 -3.17
C ALA A 210 -4.14 24.55 -3.63
N ASP A 211 -5.43 24.87 -3.52
CA ASP A 211 -5.97 26.18 -3.88
C ASP A 211 -5.38 27.30 -3.00
N ALA A 212 -5.29 27.06 -1.69
CA ALA A 212 -4.65 27.99 -0.76
C ALA A 212 -3.16 28.20 -1.09
N TRP A 213 -2.47 27.15 -1.50
CA TRP A 213 -1.05 27.24 -1.91
C TRP A 213 -0.90 28.05 -3.21
N VAL A 214 -1.74 27.80 -4.21
CA VAL A 214 -1.76 28.55 -5.49
C VAL A 214 -1.97 30.03 -5.23
N ALA A 215 -3.00 30.39 -4.45
CA ALA A 215 -3.32 31.77 -4.11
C ALA A 215 -2.16 32.47 -3.40
N ARG A 216 -1.57 31.81 -2.37
CA ARG A 216 -0.47 32.38 -1.58
C ARG A 216 0.80 32.59 -2.40
N ASN A 217 1.07 31.74 -3.39
CA ASN A 217 2.30 31.80 -4.18
C ASN A 217 2.12 32.52 -5.53
N GLY A 218 0.93 33.05 -5.82
CA GLY A 218 0.65 33.76 -7.10
C GLY A 218 0.88 32.89 -8.33
N MET A 219 0.63 31.58 -8.23
CA MET A 219 0.84 30.65 -9.34
C MET A 219 -0.31 30.74 -10.34
N ASP A 220 0.04 30.85 -11.61
CA ASP A 220 -0.93 30.78 -12.72
C ASP A 220 -1.19 29.31 -13.08
N LEU A 221 -2.10 28.67 -12.32
CA LEU A 221 -2.59 27.32 -12.59
C LEU A 221 -4.10 27.38 -12.89
N PRO A 222 -4.59 26.61 -13.88
CA PRO A 222 -6.01 26.67 -14.25
C PRO A 222 -6.91 26.27 -13.07
N GLU A 223 -8.06 26.92 -12.95
CA GLU A 223 -9.10 26.49 -12.04
C GLU A 223 -9.78 25.20 -12.54
N GLU A 224 -10.23 24.37 -11.63
CA GLU A 224 -10.85 23.08 -11.94
C GLU A 224 -12.07 22.85 -11.01
N PRO A 225 -13.13 23.68 -11.14
CA PRO A 225 -14.29 23.58 -10.25
C PRO A 225 -15.00 22.23 -10.34
N SER A 226 -15.02 21.58 -11.51
CA SER A 226 -15.58 20.24 -11.71
C SER A 226 -14.94 19.16 -10.85
N ALA A 227 -13.71 19.37 -10.36
CA ALA A 227 -13.04 18.43 -9.45
C ALA A 227 -13.77 18.32 -8.09
N ARG A 228 -14.67 19.26 -7.77
CA ARG A 228 -15.46 19.26 -6.52
C ARG A 228 -16.86 18.64 -6.69
N GLU A 229 -17.19 18.21 -7.88
CA GLU A 229 -18.45 17.54 -8.17
C GLU A 229 -18.35 16.04 -7.89
N PHE A 230 -19.33 15.48 -7.19
CA PHE A 230 -19.41 14.06 -6.94
C PHE A 230 -20.63 13.48 -7.63
N LEU A 231 -20.46 12.24 -8.10
CA LEU A 231 -21.59 11.43 -8.55
C LEU A 231 -22.52 11.12 -7.38
N PRO A 232 -23.84 10.94 -7.61
CA PRO A 232 -24.74 10.51 -6.57
C PRO A 232 -24.34 9.15 -6.01
N ASP A 233 -24.69 8.92 -4.73
CA ASP A 233 -24.42 7.64 -4.08
C ASP A 233 -25.21 6.51 -4.78
N PRO A 234 -24.53 5.43 -5.21
CA PRO A 234 -25.20 4.27 -5.79
C PRO A 234 -25.95 3.45 -4.73
N ALA A 235 -26.86 2.59 -5.15
CA ALA A 235 -27.69 1.79 -4.26
C ALA A 235 -26.89 0.98 -3.24
N CYS A 236 -25.72 0.44 -3.61
CA CYS A 236 -24.86 -0.31 -2.68
C CYS A 236 -24.29 0.55 -1.53
N VAL A 237 -24.31 1.88 -1.63
CA VAL A 237 -23.91 2.80 -0.56
C VAL A 237 -25.10 3.17 0.33
N THR A 238 -26.28 3.39 -0.26
CA THR A 238 -27.51 3.79 0.46
C THR A 238 -28.23 2.60 1.12
N ASP A 239 -28.10 1.40 0.54
CA ASP A 239 -28.63 0.13 1.05
C ASP A 239 -27.51 -0.93 1.02
N PRO A 240 -26.57 -0.90 1.98
CA PRO A 240 -25.36 -1.69 1.92
C PRO A 240 -25.61 -3.18 2.14
N LEU A 241 -24.99 -4.00 1.33
CA LEU A 241 -24.97 -5.45 1.50
C LEU A 241 -24.12 -5.82 2.72
N LEU A 242 -24.74 -6.43 3.74
CA LEU A 242 -24.06 -6.82 5.00
C LEU A 242 -23.55 -8.25 4.99
N SER A 243 -24.01 -9.06 4.06
CA SER A 243 -23.54 -10.43 3.88
C SER A 243 -23.72 -10.88 2.43
N LEU A 244 -22.84 -11.77 1.97
CA LEU A 244 -22.82 -12.27 0.60
C LEU A 244 -22.53 -13.78 0.63
N ASN A 245 -23.47 -14.57 0.15
CA ASN A 245 -23.22 -15.99 -0.09
C ASN A 245 -22.37 -16.14 -1.36
N LEU A 246 -21.14 -16.61 -1.20
CA LEU A 246 -20.16 -16.65 -2.28
C LEU A 246 -20.58 -17.62 -3.40
N ALA A 247 -21.14 -18.77 -3.03
CA ALA A 247 -21.60 -19.77 -4.01
C ALA A 247 -22.80 -19.28 -4.80
N GLU A 248 -23.83 -18.71 -4.14
CA GLU A 248 -25.01 -18.15 -4.80
C GLU A 248 -24.67 -16.96 -5.70
N ALA A 249 -23.68 -16.16 -5.32
CA ALA A 249 -23.16 -15.04 -6.11
C ALA A 249 -22.21 -15.48 -7.24
N GLY A 250 -21.93 -16.79 -7.36
CA GLY A 250 -21.00 -17.32 -8.34
C GLY A 250 -19.55 -16.85 -8.18
N ILE A 251 -19.13 -16.54 -6.95
CA ILE A 251 -17.77 -16.09 -6.66
C ILE A 251 -16.84 -17.29 -6.60
N GLY A 252 -15.92 -17.36 -7.56
CA GLY A 252 -14.88 -18.40 -7.63
C GLY A 252 -13.55 -17.97 -7.02
N THR A 253 -13.36 -16.67 -6.78
CA THR A 253 -12.06 -16.15 -6.31
C THR A 253 -12.21 -15.06 -5.26
N ILE A 254 -11.33 -15.11 -4.25
CA ILE A 254 -11.08 -14.00 -3.32
C ILE A 254 -9.67 -13.48 -3.56
N ILE A 255 -9.53 -12.17 -3.77
CA ILE A 255 -8.22 -11.50 -3.85
C ILE A 255 -8.02 -10.65 -2.60
N TRP A 256 -6.99 -10.98 -1.84
CA TRP A 256 -6.61 -10.27 -0.64
C TRP A 256 -5.67 -9.11 -1.00
N ALA A 257 -6.19 -7.90 -1.07
CA ALA A 257 -5.43 -6.66 -1.24
C ALA A 257 -5.16 -6.01 0.13
N THR A 258 -4.76 -6.83 1.10
CA THR A 258 -4.69 -6.52 2.53
C THR A 258 -3.29 -6.11 3.00
N GLY A 259 -2.41 -5.79 2.05
CA GLY A 259 -1.09 -5.24 2.32
C GLY A 259 -0.04 -6.27 2.72
N TYR A 260 1.02 -5.78 3.37
CA TYR A 260 2.22 -6.54 3.64
C TYR A 260 2.68 -6.30 5.07
N THR A 261 3.48 -7.24 5.58
CA THR A 261 4.24 -7.08 6.81
C THR A 261 5.74 -7.24 6.53
N THR A 262 6.57 -6.71 7.41
CA THR A 262 8.01 -6.91 7.36
C THR A 262 8.39 -8.27 7.94
N ASP A 263 9.49 -8.85 7.44
CA ASP A 263 10.05 -10.11 7.93
C ASP A 263 11.57 -9.98 8.03
N TYR A 264 12.08 -9.93 9.24
CA TYR A 264 13.49 -9.81 9.54
C TYR A 264 14.09 -11.07 10.20
N ARG A 265 13.42 -12.23 10.14
CA ARG A 265 13.90 -13.49 10.75
C ARG A 265 15.28 -13.94 10.24
N TRP A 266 15.69 -13.44 9.08
CA TRP A 266 17.03 -13.65 8.55
C TRP A 266 18.12 -12.86 9.28
N LEU A 267 17.77 -11.75 9.95
CA LEU A 267 18.69 -10.86 10.67
C LEU A 267 18.68 -11.22 12.17
N LYS A 268 19.58 -12.13 12.55
CA LYS A 268 19.67 -12.71 13.89
C LYS A 268 20.55 -11.85 14.82
N VAL A 269 20.04 -10.69 15.18
CA VAL A 269 20.70 -9.70 16.05
C VAL A 269 19.72 -9.15 17.07
N ASN A 270 20.22 -8.51 18.13
CA ASN A 270 19.38 -7.91 19.18
C ASN A 270 18.88 -6.50 18.78
N ALA A 271 18.10 -6.44 17.70
CA ALA A 271 17.60 -5.21 17.10
C ALA A 271 16.07 -5.15 17.00
N PHE A 272 15.35 -6.06 17.69
CA PHE A 272 13.92 -6.21 17.54
C PHE A 272 13.22 -6.26 18.90
N ASP A 273 11.97 -5.77 18.92
CA ASP A 273 11.08 -5.93 20.08
C ASP A 273 10.41 -7.32 20.09
N ASP A 274 9.61 -7.61 21.12
CA ASP A 274 8.89 -8.89 21.27
C ASP A 274 7.92 -9.18 20.11
N ALA A 275 7.46 -8.14 19.41
CA ALA A 275 6.63 -8.23 18.21
C ALA A 275 7.45 -8.33 16.91
N GLN A 276 8.76 -8.54 17.01
CA GLN A 276 9.70 -8.61 15.89
C GLN A 276 9.74 -7.33 15.03
N ARG A 277 9.45 -6.17 15.62
CA ARG A 277 9.58 -4.87 14.97
C ARG A 277 10.97 -4.30 15.22
N PRO A 278 11.61 -3.70 14.20
CA PRO A 278 12.92 -3.08 14.34
C PRO A 278 12.94 -2.00 15.43
N GLN A 279 13.90 -2.09 16.35
CA GLN A 279 14.18 -1.07 17.34
C GLN A 279 15.27 -0.12 16.81
N HIS A 280 14.90 1.12 16.54
CA HIS A 280 15.79 2.08 15.93
C HIS A 280 15.41 3.54 16.26
N HIS A 281 16.37 4.43 16.08
CA HIS A 281 16.14 5.87 15.97
C HIS A 281 16.59 6.35 14.59
N ARG A 282 15.65 6.79 13.74
CA ARG A 282 15.92 7.23 12.36
C ARG A 282 16.76 6.23 11.55
N GLY A 283 16.49 4.94 11.69
CA GLY A 283 17.21 3.88 10.99
C GLY A 283 18.46 3.37 11.68
N VAL A 284 19.04 4.09 12.64
CA VAL A 284 20.15 3.58 13.47
C VAL A 284 19.57 2.61 14.50
N SER A 285 19.94 1.33 14.41
CA SER A 285 19.47 0.28 15.30
C SER A 285 20.05 0.40 16.70
N THR A 286 19.39 -0.22 17.68
CA THR A 286 19.94 -0.50 19.01
C THR A 286 21.13 -1.46 18.96
N GLU A 287 21.22 -2.29 17.92
CA GLU A 287 22.37 -3.17 17.67
C GLU A 287 23.48 -2.43 16.90
N PRO A 288 24.68 -2.23 17.47
CA PRO A 288 25.76 -1.49 16.82
C PRO A 288 26.17 -2.09 15.48
N GLY A 289 26.23 -1.27 14.43
CA GLY A 289 26.60 -1.67 13.07
C GLY A 289 25.42 -2.20 12.23
N VAL A 290 24.20 -2.21 12.77
CA VAL A 290 22.97 -2.52 12.03
C VAL A 290 22.16 -1.25 11.79
N TYR A 291 21.66 -1.10 10.58
CA TYR A 291 20.87 0.04 10.15
C TYR A 291 19.66 -0.42 9.35
N PHE A 292 18.58 0.35 9.42
CA PHE A 292 17.36 0.14 8.62
C PHE A 292 17.15 1.34 7.69
N LEU A 293 16.77 1.07 6.43
CA LEU A 293 16.53 2.10 5.43
C LEU A 293 15.26 1.79 4.62
N GLY A 294 14.51 2.83 4.28
CA GLY A 294 13.30 2.68 3.45
C GLY A 294 12.09 2.13 4.18
N LEU A 295 12.08 2.13 5.51
CA LEU A 295 10.89 1.80 6.30
C LEU A 295 9.87 2.95 6.27
N PRO A 296 8.55 2.65 6.34
CA PRO A 296 7.53 3.67 6.47
C PRO A 296 7.78 4.55 7.69
N TRP A 297 7.71 5.85 7.49
CA TRP A 297 7.85 6.83 8.57
C TRP A 297 9.16 6.72 9.37
N LEU A 298 10.24 6.29 8.76
CA LEU A 298 11.54 6.15 9.44
C LEU A 298 11.99 7.48 10.09
N SER A 299 11.89 8.58 9.37
CA SER A 299 12.01 9.95 9.90
C SER A 299 10.90 10.87 9.42
N ARG A 300 10.30 10.55 8.28
CA ARG A 300 9.27 11.36 7.61
C ARG A 300 8.39 10.49 6.72
N ARG A 301 7.28 11.06 6.22
CA ARG A 301 6.38 10.38 5.27
C ARG A 301 7.13 9.88 4.03
N GLY A 302 8.08 10.65 3.53
CA GLY A 302 8.86 10.32 2.33
C GLY A 302 9.88 9.20 2.51
N SER A 303 10.19 8.75 3.73
CA SER A 303 11.29 7.82 4.04
C SER A 303 11.26 6.51 3.24
N THR A 304 10.07 6.00 2.90
CA THR A 304 9.90 4.74 2.15
C THR A 304 9.90 4.92 0.63
N PHE A 305 9.94 6.15 0.14
CA PHE A 305 9.88 6.46 -1.28
C PHE A 305 11.25 6.89 -1.82
N ILE A 306 11.50 6.64 -3.10
CA ILE A 306 12.75 7.06 -3.78
C ILE A 306 13.01 8.56 -3.62
N TRP A 307 11.95 9.37 -3.62
CA TRP A 307 12.04 10.81 -3.42
C TRP A 307 12.62 11.20 -2.05
N GLY A 308 12.29 10.47 -0.99
CA GLY A 308 12.60 10.86 0.39
C GLY A 308 13.66 10.03 1.11
N VAL A 309 13.94 8.81 0.63
CA VAL A 309 14.86 7.86 1.29
C VAL A 309 16.28 8.40 1.49
N TRP A 310 16.72 9.30 0.62
CA TRP A 310 18.07 9.88 0.68
C TRP A 310 18.34 10.68 1.98
N HIS A 311 17.30 11.27 2.58
CA HIS A 311 17.45 11.99 3.86
C HIS A 311 17.89 11.06 4.99
N ASP A 312 17.31 9.85 5.04
CA ASP A 312 17.66 8.85 6.02
C ASP A 312 18.99 8.18 5.66
N ALA A 313 19.21 7.88 4.36
CA ALA A 313 20.48 7.34 3.88
C ALA A 313 21.68 8.24 4.17
N LYS A 314 21.49 9.56 4.17
CA LYS A 314 22.54 10.52 4.55
C LYS A 314 22.81 10.56 6.05
N TYR A 315 21.80 10.20 6.86
CA TYR A 315 21.89 10.23 8.31
C TYR A 315 22.59 8.99 8.89
N ILE A 316 22.31 7.79 8.33
CA ILE A 316 22.94 6.53 8.77
C ILE A 316 24.35 6.36 8.18
#